data_095ade20bd02f63dd8b6e995527143a5
#
_entry.id   095ade20bd02f63dd8b6e995527143a5
#
_cell.length_a   1.000
_cell.length_b   1.000
_cell.length_c   1.000
_cell.angle_alpha   90.00
_cell.angle_beta   90.00
_cell.angle_gamma   90.00
#
_symmetry.space_group_name_H-M   'P 1'
#
loop_
_entity.id
_entity.type
_entity.pdbx_description
1 polymer ?
#
loop_
_entity_poly.entity_id
_entity_poly.type
_entity_poly.pdbx_seq_one_letter_code
_entity_poly.pdbx_strand_id
1 'polypeptide(L)'
;MNPPSLLQIVERLESLAGKLPSRIQKPVLSELTPLKQLFLQQRPPRFLFCGSTKISLGELINTLFFSAYSTRASDVPFTAPRWCDFSVPERGTISVLDARAAGDSVAVQVQNELNDQGADIIFLLNDGQIAHEAEKRDLDDLIRCLAWNKTDGAGPKVIGIIIPPPGQAIAFETNLSIFRLQSALRSNLPIREHLLEVLGLPSVDRDDALEIPQPEAQRLMSILTRELPNEARMEMIRISRNREAQRQVAQVLVKSTTAICAAIGAQPIPLADLPILTSLQLMMISGIMYVSGRERSVRAAAEFIGALGANVGAAVLLREGTRAILKFFPGWGNVVCGLVAGSATYAIGRAATAFFVEGVSLKDARRTYLISRKKRARLALTVANNGARAENNRAAPR
;
A
#
# COMPACT_ATOMS: atom_id res chain seq x y z
N MET A 1 21.41 -0.27 22.47
CA MET A 1 19.94 -0.17 22.61
C MET A 1 19.32 -0.73 21.34
N ASN A 2 18.58 -1.82 21.43
CA ASN A 2 17.83 -2.33 20.27
C ASN A 2 16.79 -1.29 19.86
N PRO A 3 16.69 -0.95 18.57
CA PRO A 3 15.66 -0.01 18.10
C PRO A 3 14.27 -0.60 18.47
N PRO A 4 13.35 0.24 18.98
CA PRO A 4 12.02 -0.22 19.33
C PRO A 4 11.33 -0.82 18.10
N SER A 5 10.63 -1.94 18.27
CA SER A 5 9.84 -2.54 17.20
C SER A 5 8.73 -1.57 16.78
N LEU A 6 8.26 -1.66 15.53
CA LEU A 6 7.14 -0.83 15.05
C LEU A 6 5.90 -0.97 15.94
N LEU A 7 5.64 -2.17 16.45
CA LEU A 7 4.58 -2.45 17.41
C LEU A 7 4.73 -1.62 18.69
N GLN A 8 5.92 -1.62 19.30
CA GLN A 8 6.20 -0.84 20.50
C GLN A 8 6.04 0.68 20.27
N ILE A 9 6.39 1.17 19.07
CA ILE A 9 6.19 2.58 18.73
C ILE A 9 4.69 2.90 18.66
N VAL A 10 3.90 2.05 18.01
CA VAL A 10 2.43 2.28 17.89
C VAL A 10 1.74 2.16 19.25
N GLU A 11 2.06 1.16 20.06
CA GLU A 11 1.53 1.01 21.43
C GLU A 11 1.87 2.22 22.30
N ARG A 12 3.10 2.72 22.19
CA ARG A 12 3.54 3.93 22.90
C ARG A 12 2.78 5.18 22.43
N LEU A 13 2.47 5.26 21.14
CA LEU A 13 1.66 6.34 20.58
C LEU A 13 0.20 6.27 21.03
N GLU A 14 -0.39 5.07 21.08
CA GLU A 14 -1.75 4.89 21.61
C GLU A 14 -1.83 5.26 23.09
N SER A 15 -0.85 4.82 23.89
CA SER A 15 -0.74 5.22 25.31
C SER A 15 -0.61 6.73 25.48
N LEU A 16 0.14 7.39 24.60
CA LEU A 16 0.29 8.85 24.62
C LEU A 16 -0.96 9.56 24.13
N ALA A 17 -1.61 9.03 23.08
CA ALA A 17 -2.87 9.56 22.58
C ALA A 17 -3.95 9.52 23.67
N GLY A 18 -3.96 8.46 24.51
CA GLY A 18 -4.86 8.37 25.67
C GLY A 18 -4.65 9.47 26.74
N LYS A 19 -3.45 10.08 26.78
CA LYS A 19 -3.12 11.17 27.71
C LYS A 19 -3.37 12.57 27.12
N LEU A 20 -3.73 12.67 25.85
CA LEU A 20 -4.00 13.94 25.20
C LEU A 20 -5.38 14.51 25.61
N PRO A 21 -5.54 15.83 25.64
CA PRO A 21 -6.86 16.45 25.82
C PRO A 21 -7.86 15.95 24.77
N SER A 22 -9.10 15.72 25.15
CA SER A 22 -10.16 15.11 24.32
C SER A 22 -10.37 15.77 22.96
N ARG A 23 -10.10 17.08 22.86
CA ARG A 23 -10.17 17.85 21.60
C ARG A 23 -9.13 17.42 20.56
N ILE A 24 -7.98 16.91 21.00
CA ILE A 24 -6.85 16.52 20.15
C ILE A 24 -6.76 15.01 20.03
N GLN A 25 -7.20 14.30 21.05
CA GLN A 25 -7.19 12.84 21.10
C GLN A 25 -7.92 12.21 19.91
N LYS A 26 -9.16 12.64 19.63
CA LYS A 26 -9.95 12.10 18.50
C LYS A 26 -9.27 12.26 17.15
N PRO A 27 -8.80 13.46 16.76
CA PRO A 27 -8.05 13.64 15.50
C PRO A 27 -6.77 12.81 15.42
N VAL A 28 -6.01 12.67 16.53
CA VAL A 28 -4.78 11.87 16.56
C VAL A 28 -5.12 10.38 16.41
N LEU A 29 -6.13 9.87 17.11
CA LEU A 29 -6.55 8.47 16.97
C LEU A 29 -7.10 8.17 15.58
N SER A 30 -7.85 9.08 14.96
CA SER A 30 -8.35 8.89 13.59
C SER A 30 -7.22 8.80 12.56
N GLU A 31 -6.10 9.47 12.77
CA GLU A 31 -4.92 9.38 11.90
C GLU A 31 -4.01 8.19 12.26
N LEU A 32 -4.03 7.71 13.51
CA LEU A 32 -3.29 6.52 13.94
C LEU A 32 -3.91 5.23 13.40
N THR A 33 -5.24 5.15 13.29
CA THR A 33 -5.93 3.95 12.82
C THR A 33 -5.49 3.51 11.42
N PRO A 34 -5.45 4.38 10.39
CA PRO A 34 -4.92 4.01 9.08
C PRO A 34 -3.46 3.58 9.11
N LEU A 35 -2.62 4.23 9.93
CA LEU A 35 -1.22 3.85 10.08
C LEU A 35 -1.09 2.47 10.73
N LYS A 36 -1.92 2.15 11.71
CA LYS A 36 -1.94 0.84 12.37
C LYS A 36 -2.32 -0.27 11.39
N GLN A 37 -3.36 -0.07 10.60
CA GLN A 37 -3.77 -1.01 9.54
C GLN A 37 -2.66 -1.20 8.51
N LEU A 38 -2.03 -0.12 8.07
CA LEU A 38 -0.95 -0.16 7.09
C LEU A 38 0.34 -0.81 7.61
N PHE A 39 0.59 -0.89 8.93
CA PHE A 39 1.86 -1.37 9.47
C PHE A 39 1.79 -2.64 10.28
N LEU A 40 0.69 -2.91 10.97
CA LEU A 40 0.60 -4.01 11.94
C LEU A 40 -0.24 -5.19 11.47
N GLN A 41 -1.21 -4.97 10.60
CA GLN A 41 -2.16 -5.99 10.15
C GLN A 41 -1.87 -6.46 8.73
N GLN A 42 -0.62 -6.39 8.29
CA GLN A 42 -0.26 -6.80 6.94
C GLN A 42 -0.22 -8.31 6.79
N ARG A 43 -0.77 -8.79 5.69
CA ARG A 43 -0.72 -10.17 5.25
C ARG A 43 -0.50 -10.24 3.74
N PRO A 44 -0.05 -11.38 3.22
CA PRO A 44 -0.03 -11.61 1.78
C PRO A 44 -1.43 -11.49 1.17
N PRO A 45 -1.55 -10.94 -0.06
CA PRO A 45 -2.77 -11.05 -0.84
C PRO A 45 -3.04 -12.51 -1.18
N ARG A 46 -4.30 -12.93 -1.04
CA ARG A 46 -4.74 -14.30 -1.24
C ARG A 46 -5.47 -14.43 -2.57
N PHE A 47 -4.87 -15.18 -3.49
CA PHE A 47 -5.37 -15.39 -4.84
C PHE A 47 -5.82 -16.82 -5.01
N LEU A 48 -7.09 -17.04 -5.32
CA LEU A 48 -7.61 -18.32 -5.73
C LEU A 48 -7.70 -18.37 -7.26
N PHE A 49 -7.29 -19.49 -7.83
CA PHE A 49 -7.39 -19.76 -9.26
C PHE A 49 -8.35 -20.93 -9.52
N CYS A 50 -9.33 -20.71 -10.41
CA CYS A 50 -10.25 -21.73 -10.90
C CYS A 50 -10.32 -21.68 -12.44
N GLY A 51 -10.99 -22.63 -13.09
CA GLY A 51 -11.16 -22.70 -14.52
C GLY A 51 -10.14 -23.60 -15.23
N SER A 52 -9.69 -23.22 -16.43
CA SER A 52 -8.90 -24.08 -17.33
C SER A 52 -7.57 -24.55 -16.73
N THR A 53 -7.37 -25.87 -16.76
CA THR A 53 -6.10 -26.50 -16.36
C THR A 53 -5.02 -26.49 -17.46
N LYS A 54 -5.39 -26.11 -18.68
CA LYS A 54 -4.46 -26.05 -19.82
C LYS A 54 -3.47 -24.89 -19.66
N ILE A 55 -3.79 -23.89 -18.83
CA ILE A 55 -2.94 -22.76 -18.54
C ILE A 55 -1.98 -23.16 -17.42
N SER A 56 -0.68 -23.01 -17.63
CA SER A 56 0.33 -23.24 -16.60
C SER A 56 0.25 -22.14 -15.53
N LEU A 57 -0.16 -22.51 -14.30
CA LEU A 57 -0.29 -21.55 -13.21
C LEU A 57 1.09 -21.01 -12.77
N GLY A 58 2.11 -21.86 -12.75
CA GLY A 58 3.46 -21.45 -12.42
C GLY A 58 4.02 -20.42 -13.41
N GLU A 59 3.81 -20.61 -14.71
CA GLU A 59 4.22 -19.65 -15.74
C GLU A 59 3.41 -18.35 -15.64
N LEU A 60 2.12 -18.43 -15.39
CA LEU A 60 1.28 -17.25 -15.18
C LEU A 60 1.75 -16.42 -13.98
N ILE A 61 1.98 -17.05 -12.84
CA ILE A 61 2.49 -16.40 -11.64
C ILE A 61 3.86 -15.77 -11.90
N ASN A 62 4.76 -16.51 -12.58
CA ASN A 62 6.06 -15.98 -12.97
C ASN A 62 5.94 -14.76 -13.86
N THR A 63 5.10 -14.81 -14.89
CA THR A 63 4.90 -13.68 -15.81
C THR A 63 4.31 -12.47 -15.13
N LEU A 64 3.33 -12.65 -14.24
CA LEU A 64 2.63 -11.55 -13.59
C LEU A 64 3.48 -10.89 -12.48
N PHE A 65 4.16 -11.70 -11.66
CA PHE A 65 4.76 -11.20 -10.42
C PHE A 65 6.28 -11.24 -10.39
N PHE A 66 6.91 -12.10 -11.19
CA PHE A 66 8.35 -12.33 -11.15
C PHE A 66 9.11 -11.79 -12.37
N SER A 67 8.44 -11.23 -13.38
CA SER A 67 9.07 -10.83 -14.66
C SER A 67 10.48 -10.27 -14.47
N ALA A 68 11.47 -10.90 -15.12
CA ALA A 68 12.88 -10.55 -15.25
C ALA A 68 13.86 -11.00 -14.15
N TYR A 69 13.49 -11.73 -13.09
CA TYR A 69 14.48 -12.26 -12.14
C TYR A 69 14.26 -13.75 -11.85
N SER A 70 15.24 -14.51 -12.25
CA SER A 70 15.48 -15.93 -12.15
C SER A 70 15.34 -16.57 -10.76
N THR A 71 14.14 -16.77 -10.28
CA THR A 71 13.86 -17.89 -9.39
C THR A 71 12.54 -18.48 -9.83
N ARG A 72 12.63 -19.59 -10.56
CA ARG A 72 11.47 -20.23 -11.17
C ARG A 72 10.51 -20.70 -10.08
N ALA A 73 9.34 -20.07 -9.98
CA ALA A 73 8.18 -20.67 -9.30
C ALA A 73 7.71 -21.96 -10.00
N SER A 74 8.43 -22.37 -11.06
CA SER A 74 8.15 -23.57 -11.85
C SER A 74 8.32 -24.89 -11.08
N ASP A 75 8.95 -24.87 -9.91
CA ASP A 75 9.29 -26.11 -9.20
C ASP A 75 8.38 -26.42 -7.99
N VAL A 76 7.35 -25.60 -7.75
CA VAL A 76 6.35 -25.95 -6.73
C VAL A 76 5.22 -26.72 -7.41
N PRO A 77 5.16 -28.04 -7.25
CA PRO A 77 4.03 -28.81 -7.74
C PRO A 77 2.80 -28.41 -6.92
N PHE A 78 1.79 -27.86 -7.58
CA PHE A 78 0.45 -27.70 -6.99
C PHE A 78 -0.19 -29.10 -6.87
N THR A 79 0.34 -29.90 -5.95
CA THR A 79 -0.05 -31.31 -5.80
C THR A 79 -1.27 -31.50 -4.91
N ALA A 80 -1.62 -30.49 -4.13
CA ALA A 80 -2.79 -30.51 -3.26
C ALA A 80 -3.40 -29.09 -3.19
N PRO A 81 -4.72 -28.94 -3.12
CA PRO A 81 -5.37 -27.64 -2.97
C PRO A 81 -5.21 -27.14 -1.54
N ARG A 82 -4.14 -26.41 -1.31
CA ARG A 82 -3.83 -25.71 -0.09
C ARG A 82 -3.23 -24.35 -0.40
N TRP A 83 -3.33 -23.43 0.54
CA TRP A 83 -2.64 -22.15 0.43
C TRP A 83 -1.13 -22.35 0.37
N CYS A 84 -0.52 -21.84 -0.68
CA CYS A 84 0.93 -21.85 -0.90
C CYS A 84 1.44 -20.42 -0.97
N ASP A 85 2.45 -20.10 -0.15
CA ASP A 85 3.06 -18.78 -0.14
C ASP A 85 4.23 -18.72 -1.14
N PHE A 86 4.16 -17.76 -2.06
CA PHE A 86 5.20 -17.47 -3.03
C PHE A 86 5.87 -16.15 -2.67
N SER A 87 7.14 -16.22 -2.28
CA SER A 87 7.92 -15.03 -2.00
C SER A 87 8.53 -14.48 -3.28
N VAL A 88 8.17 -13.23 -3.59
CA VAL A 88 8.81 -12.44 -4.66
C VAL A 88 10.05 -11.80 -4.06
N PRO A 89 11.29 -12.18 -4.50
CA PRO A 89 12.52 -11.70 -3.90
C PRO A 89 12.54 -10.17 -3.80
N GLU A 90 12.88 -9.63 -2.64
CA GLU A 90 12.95 -8.20 -2.31
C GLU A 90 11.64 -7.42 -2.49
N ARG A 91 10.51 -8.08 -2.80
CA ARG A 91 9.25 -7.40 -3.09
C ARG A 91 8.12 -7.75 -2.14
N GLY A 92 8.02 -9.00 -1.69
CA GLY A 92 6.94 -9.43 -0.82
C GLY A 92 6.48 -10.85 -1.11
N THR A 93 5.35 -11.22 -0.54
CA THR A 93 4.79 -12.57 -0.63
C THR A 93 3.35 -12.50 -1.13
N ILE A 94 2.94 -13.46 -1.96
CA ILE A 94 1.55 -13.72 -2.35
C ILE A 94 1.17 -15.11 -1.86
N SER A 95 -0.08 -15.29 -1.45
CA SER A 95 -0.65 -16.63 -1.16
C SER A 95 -1.53 -17.06 -2.32
N VAL A 96 -1.35 -18.29 -2.78
CA VAL A 96 -2.06 -18.86 -3.93
C VAL A 96 -2.73 -20.16 -3.54
N LEU A 97 -4.00 -20.30 -3.91
CA LEU A 97 -4.77 -21.54 -3.84
C LEU A 97 -5.17 -21.95 -5.25
N ASP A 98 -4.69 -23.12 -5.72
CA ASP A 98 -5.10 -23.69 -6.99
C ASP A 98 -6.33 -24.58 -6.78
N ALA A 99 -7.48 -24.11 -7.23
CA ALA A 99 -8.77 -24.82 -7.19
C ALA A 99 -9.20 -25.34 -8.58
N ARG A 100 -8.30 -25.32 -9.57
CA ARG A 100 -8.60 -25.84 -10.92
C ARG A 100 -8.66 -27.36 -10.91
N ALA A 101 -9.56 -27.92 -11.74
CA ALA A 101 -9.80 -29.38 -11.80
C ALA A 101 -10.17 -30.01 -10.44
N ALA A 102 -10.80 -29.28 -9.57
CA ALA A 102 -11.32 -29.78 -8.31
C ALA A 102 -12.51 -30.71 -8.56
N GLY A 103 -12.23 -31.96 -8.95
CA GLY A 103 -13.24 -33.01 -8.87
C GLY A 103 -13.76 -33.13 -7.43
N ASP A 104 -14.88 -33.84 -7.24
CA ASP A 104 -15.58 -33.89 -5.94
C ASP A 104 -14.69 -34.27 -4.73
N SER A 105 -13.65 -35.07 -4.96
CA SER A 105 -12.67 -35.43 -3.90
C SER A 105 -11.79 -34.26 -3.43
N VAL A 106 -11.56 -33.29 -4.28
CA VAL A 106 -10.70 -32.12 -4.02
C VAL A 106 -11.54 -30.92 -3.55
N ALA A 107 -12.82 -30.90 -3.94
CA ALA A 107 -13.75 -29.83 -3.57
C ALA A 107 -13.85 -29.62 -2.05
N VAL A 108 -13.86 -30.72 -1.26
CA VAL A 108 -13.89 -30.66 0.21
C VAL A 108 -12.63 -30.00 0.79
N GLN A 109 -11.46 -30.24 0.19
CA GLN A 109 -10.22 -29.61 0.65
C GLN A 109 -10.23 -28.11 0.33
N VAL A 110 -10.62 -27.71 -0.89
CA VAL A 110 -10.78 -26.30 -1.26
C VAL A 110 -11.77 -25.60 -0.34
N GLN A 111 -12.89 -26.25 -0.01
CA GLN A 111 -13.87 -25.71 0.91
C GLN A 111 -13.28 -25.48 2.31
N ASN A 112 -12.52 -26.44 2.83
CA ASN A 112 -11.88 -26.31 4.14
C ASN A 112 -10.87 -25.16 4.16
N GLU A 113 -10.03 -25.03 3.13
CA GLU A 113 -9.06 -23.92 3.00
C GLU A 113 -9.75 -22.56 2.92
N LEU A 114 -10.87 -22.46 2.15
CA LEU A 114 -11.62 -21.22 2.01
C LEU A 114 -12.42 -20.85 3.27
N ASN A 115 -12.88 -21.84 4.04
CA ASN A 115 -13.54 -21.63 5.33
C ASN A 115 -12.56 -21.18 6.41
N ASP A 116 -11.30 -21.62 6.34
CA ASP A 116 -10.24 -21.20 7.26
C ASP A 116 -9.74 -19.80 6.89
N GLN A 117 -9.34 -19.64 5.63
CA GLN A 117 -8.78 -18.38 5.12
C GLN A 117 -9.38 -18.03 3.76
N GLY A 118 -10.27 -17.02 3.72
CA GLY A 118 -10.90 -16.58 2.49
C GLY A 118 -9.93 -15.94 1.49
N ALA A 119 -10.21 -16.12 0.19
CA ALA A 119 -9.53 -15.43 -0.89
C ALA A 119 -9.93 -13.94 -0.95
N ASP A 120 -8.99 -13.09 -1.35
CA ASP A 120 -9.27 -11.67 -1.65
C ASP A 120 -9.76 -11.51 -3.09
N ILE A 121 -9.09 -12.21 -4.01
CA ILE A 121 -9.40 -12.20 -5.45
C ILE A 121 -9.50 -13.66 -5.93
N ILE A 122 -10.55 -13.94 -6.70
CA ILE A 122 -10.72 -15.19 -7.42
C ILE A 122 -10.47 -14.93 -8.90
N PHE A 123 -9.50 -15.64 -9.46
CA PHE A 123 -9.20 -15.62 -10.89
C PHE A 123 -9.89 -16.77 -11.59
N LEU A 124 -10.73 -16.46 -12.57
CA LEU A 124 -11.26 -17.46 -13.50
C LEU A 124 -10.38 -17.49 -14.74
N LEU A 125 -9.63 -18.57 -14.92
CA LEU A 125 -8.76 -18.78 -16.08
C LEU A 125 -9.51 -19.43 -17.23
N ASN A 126 -9.41 -18.86 -18.42
CA ASN A 126 -10.03 -19.38 -19.65
C ASN A 126 -9.00 -19.36 -20.79
N ASP A 127 -8.94 -20.46 -21.58
CA ASP A 127 -8.02 -20.58 -22.71
C ASP A 127 -8.53 -19.97 -24.02
N GLY A 128 -9.67 -19.29 -23.98
CA GLY A 128 -10.30 -18.67 -25.14
C GLY A 128 -11.02 -19.64 -26.06
N GLN A 129 -10.95 -20.95 -25.80
CA GLN A 129 -11.62 -21.95 -26.61
C GLN A 129 -13.12 -22.11 -26.22
N ILE A 130 -13.95 -22.35 -27.21
CA ILE A 130 -15.39 -22.51 -27.02
C ILE A 130 -15.69 -23.99 -26.72
N ALA A 131 -15.84 -24.30 -25.44
CA ALA A 131 -16.33 -25.60 -24.99
C ALA A 131 -17.43 -25.36 -23.95
N HIS A 132 -18.69 -25.33 -24.41
CA HIS A 132 -19.85 -24.99 -23.57
C HIS A 132 -19.96 -25.82 -22.29
N GLU A 133 -19.61 -27.10 -22.31
CA GLU A 133 -19.64 -27.92 -21.08
C GLU A 133 -18.51 -27.61 -20.11
N ALA A 134 -17.32 -27.28 -20.62
CA ALA A 134 -16.20 -26.85 -19.76
C ALA A 134 -16.49 -25.48 -19.14
N GLU A 135 -16.97 -24.53 -19.94
CA GLU A 135 -17.35 -23.21 -19.49
C GLU A 135 -18.43 -23.26 -18.39
N LYS A 136 -19.43 -24.11 -18.56
CA LYS A 136 -20.46 -24.30 -17.54
C LYS A 136 -19.89 -24.87 -16.23
N ARG A 137 -19.00 -25.87 -16.31
CA ARG A 137 -18.33 -26.45 -15.13
C ARG A 137 -17.49 -25.41 -14.43
N ASP A 138 -16.70 -24.62 -15.17
CA ASP A 138 -15.86 -23.57 -14.63
C ASP A 138 -16.68 -22.49 -13.90
N LEU A 139 -17.87 -22.15 -14.42
CA LEU A 139 -18.80 -21.23 -13.76
C LEU A 139 -19.42 -21.82 -12.49
N ASP A 140 -19.80 -23.09 -12.51
CA ASP A 140 -20.35 -23.81 -11.35
C ASP A 140 -19.27 -23.90 -10.23
N ASP A 141 -18.02 -24.17 -10.60
CA ASP A 141 -16.88 -24.19 -9.67
C ASP A 141 -16.60 -22.82 -9.07
N LEU A 142 -16.66 -21.78 -9.88
CA LEU A 142 -16.53 -20.39 -9.40
C LEU A 142 -17.64 -20.03 -8.39
N ILE A 143 -18.89 -20.39 -8.69
CA ILE A 143 -20.03 -20.16 -7.78
C ILE A 143 -19.83 -20.90 -6.46
N ARG A 144 -19.36 -22.16 -6.50
CA ARG A 144 -19.03 -22.93 -5.29
C ARG A 144 -17.92 -22.25 -4.48
N CYS A 145 -16.83 -21.82 -5.12
CA CYS A 145 -15.74 -21.10 -4.45
C CYS A 145 -16.21 -19.78 -3.81
N LEU A 146 -17.10 -19.04 -4.47
CA LEU A 146 -17.71 -17.83 -3.89
C LEU A 146 -18.55 -18.15 -2.64
N ALA A 147 -19.34 -19.23 -2.69
CA ALA A 147 -20.19 -19.64 -1.58
C ALA A 147 -19.40 -20.16 -0.37
N TRP A 148 -18.25 -20.80 -0.59
CA TRP A 148 -17.38 -21.32 0.48
C TRP A 148 -16.43 -20.27 1.06
N ASN A 149 -16.26 -19.16 0.36
CA ASN A 149 -15.27 -18.16 0.78
C ASN A 149 -15.66 -17.48 2.08
N LYS A 150 -14.83 -17.63 3.10
CA LYS A 150 -15.01 -16.91 4.37
C LYS A 150 -14.92 -15.40 4.13
N THR A 151 -15.94 -14.70 4.57
CA THR A 151 -16.05 -13.27 4.32
C THR A 151 -15.85 -12.50 5.61
N ASP A 152 -14.68 -11.89 5.78
CA ASP A 152 -14.41 -10.92 6.85
C ASP A 152 -14.54 -9.48 6.29
N GLY A 153 -15.69 -9.16 5.67
CA GLY A 153 -15.92 -7.83 5.08
C GLY A 153 -16.64 -7.85 3.73
N ALA A 154 -16.09 -7.16 2.71
CA ALA A 154 -16.74 -6.92 1.41
C ALA A 154 -16.84 -8.15 0.48
N GLY A 155 -16.38 -9.32 0.89
CA GLY A 155 -16.32 -10.52 0.07
C GLY A 155 -15.22 -10.49 -1.00
N PRO A 156 -14.91 -11.66 -1.61
CA PRO A 156 -13.90 -11.77 -2.65
C PRO A 156 -14.34 -11.05 -3.92
N LYS A 157 -13.36 -10.57 -4.70
CA LYS A 157 -13.62 -10.03 -6.03
C LYS A 157 -13.24 -11.05 -7.10
N VAL A 158 -13.90 -10.99 -8.24
CA VAL A 158 -13.69 -11.92 -9.36
C VAL A 158 -13.05 -11.17 -10.53
N ILE A 159 -12.00 -11.75 -11.10
CA ILE A 159 -11.38 -11.31 -12.35
C ILE A 159 -11.31 -12.49 -13.31
N GLY A 160 -11.90 -12.32 -14.50
CA GLY A 160 -11.72 -13.28 -15.60
C GLY A 160 -10.40 -13.01 -16.31
N ILE A 161 -9.62 -14.06 -16.60
CA ILE A 161 -8.38 -13.95 -17.38
C ILE A 161 -8.47 -14.92 -18.56
N ILE A 162 -8.30 -14.39 -19.76
CA ILE A 162 -8.22 -15.17 -21.00
C ILE A 162 -6.77 -15.19 -21.43
N ILE A 163 -6.23 -16.40 -21.63
CA ILE A 163 -4.88 -16.63 -22.15
C ILE A 163 -5.00 -17.59 -23.33
N PRO A 164 -4.89 -17.10 -24.58
CA PRO A 164 -4.95 -17.97 -25.76
C PRO A 164 -3.75 -18.92 -25.80
N PRO A 165 -3.90 -20.11 -26.42
CA PRO A 165 -2.79 -21.01 -26.64
C PRO A 165 -1.72 -20.37 -27.53
N PRO A 166 -0.44 -20.82 -27.41
CA PRO A 166 0.66 -20.30 -28.21
C PRO A 166 0.38 -20.38 -29.71
N GLY A 167 0.74 -19.36 -30.48
CA GLY A 167 0.65 -19.34 -31.94
C GLY A 167 -0.68 -18.92 -32.54
N GLN A 168 -1.68 -18.55 -31.76
CA GLN A 168 -2.94 -17.97 -32.29
C GLN A 168 -2.85 -16.44 -32.42
N ALA A 169 -3.33 -15.91 -33.56
CA ALA A 169 -3.34 -14.48 -33.86
C ALA A 169 -4.30 -13.73 -32.92
N ILE A 170 -3.73 -12.85 -32.15
CA ILE A 170 -4.18 -12.44 -30.81
C ILE A 170 -5.33 -11.42 -30.79
N ALA A 171 -5.54 -10.58 -31.80
CA ALA A 171 -6.31 -9.36 -31.55
C ALA A 171 -7.84 -9.49 -31.62
N PHE A 172 -8.38 -10.17 -32.64
CA PHE A 172 -9.84 -10.16 -32.85
C PHE A 172 -10.55 -11.29 -32.09
N GLU A 173 -10.02 -12.47 -32.10
CA GLU A 173 -10.59 -13.63 -31.41
C GLU A 173 -10.54 -13.48 -29.91
N THR A 174 -9.47 -12.89 -29.40
CA THR A 174 -9.34 -12.58 -27.95
C THR A 174 -10.39 -11.58 -27.48
N ASN A 175 -10.66 -10.52 -28.25
CA ASN A 175 -11.71 -9.55 -27.92
C ASN A 175 -13.12 -10.17 -27.91
N LEU A 176 -13.39 -11.06 -28.83
CA LEU A 176 -14.65 -11.78 -28.86
C LEU A 176 -14.78 -12.73 -27.66
N SER A 177 -13.72 -13.43 -27.30
CA SER A 177 -13.68 -14.32 -26.14
C SER A 177 -13.85 -13.54 -24.83
N ILE A 178 -13.22 -12.36 -24.70
CA ILE A 178 -13.40 -11.45 -23.57
C ILE A 178 -14.87 -11.04 -23.43
N PHE A 179 -15.49 -10.59 -24.53
CA PHE A 179 -16.89 -10.17 -24.52
C PHE A 179 -17.83 -11.31 -24.12
N ARG A 180 -17.59 -12.53 -24.63
CA ARG A 180 -18.39 -13.72 -24.33
C ARG A 180 -18.27 -14.10 -22.86
N LEU A 181 -17.06 -14.25 -22.34
CA LEU A 181 -16.83 -14.59 -20.95
C LEU A 181 -17.41 -13.51 -20.02
N GLN A 182 -17.24 -12.23 -20.36
CA GLN A 182 -17.82 -11.14 -19.60
C GLN A 182 -19.35 -11.17 -19.58
N SER A 183 -19.98 -11.53 -20.70
CA SER A 183 -21.43 -11.67 -20.81
C SER A 183 -21.93 -12.87 -19.99
N ALA A 184 -21.24 -14.01 -20.05
CA ALA A 184 -21.55 -15.20 -19.26
C ALA A 184 -21.44 -14.92 -17.75
N LEU A 185 -20.38 -14.27 -17.31
CA LEU A 185 -20.18 -13.91 -15.90
C LEU A 185 -21.23 -12.90 -15.41
N ARG A 186 -21.58 -11.91 -16.23
CA ARG A 186 -22.59 -10.89 -15.88
C ARG A 186 -24.02 -11.41 -15.85
N SER A 187 -24.32 -12.47 -16.61
CA SER A 187 -25.65 -13.10 -16.60
C SER A 187 -25.90 -13.92 -15.34
N ASN A 188 -24.85 -14.32 -14.61
CA ASN A 188 -24.96 -15.05 -13.36
C ASN A 188 -25.04 -14.10 -12.16
N LEU A 189 -26.18 -14.07 -11.48
CA LEU A 189 -26.42 -13.19 -10.33
C LEU A 189 -25.35 -13.30 -9.22
N PRO A 190 -24.98 -14.51 -8.74
CA PRO A 190 -23.96 -14.68 -7.70
C PRO A 190 -22.60 -14.11 -8.09
N ILE A 191 -22.22 -14.17 -9.37
CA ILE A 191 -20.91 -13.73 -9.85
C ILE A 191 -20.91 -12.22 -10.13
N ARG A 192 -22.01 -11.70 -10.66
CA ARG A 192 -22.12 -10.33 -11.14
C ARG A 192 -21.74 -9.28 -10.11
N GLU A 193 -22.12 -9.48 -8.85
CA GLU A 193 -21.85 -8.54 -7.75
C GLU A 193 -20.38 -8.53 -7.36
N HIS A 194 -19.65 -9.61 -7.63
CA HIS A 194 -18.25 -9.78 -7.33
C HIS A 194 -17.33 -9.45 -8.51
N LEU A 195 -17.87 -9.45 -9.74
CA LEU A 195 -17.08 -9.30 -10.97
C LEU A 195 -16.51 -7.89 -11.11
N LEU A 196 -15.19 -7.80 -11.18
CA LEU A 196 -14.48 -6.56 -11.50
C LEU A 196 -14.34 -6.39 -13.02
N GLU A 197 -13.65 -7.30 -13.66
CA GLU A 197 -13.29 -7.18 -15.07
C GLU A 197 -12.90 -8.52 -15.67
N VAL A 198 -12.93 -8.59 -17.02
CA VAL A 198 -12.35 -9.69 -17.80
C VAL A 198 -11.23 -9.12 -18.65
N LEU A 199 -10.05 -9.71 -18.55
CA LEU A 199 -8.83 -9.26 -19.23
C LEU A 199 -8.29 -10.37 -20.14
N GLY A 200 -7.77 -9.98 -21.30
CA GLY A 200 -6.97 -10.87 -22.14
C GLY A 200 -5.49 -10.66 -21.81
N LEU A 201 -4.78 -11.73 -21.51
CA LEU A 201 -3.33 -11.72 -21.43
C LEU A 201 -2.76 -12.47 -22.63
N PRO A 202 -1.60 -12.06 -23.15
CA PRO A 202 -0.98 -12.80 -24.23
C PRO A 202 -0.54 -14.17 -23.77
N SER A 203 -0.40 -15.08 -24.73
CA SER A 203 0.23 -16.37 -24.52
C SER A 203 1.63 -16.21 -23.93
N VAL A 204 1.94 -16.99 -22.91
CA VAL A 204 3.29 -17.04 -22.34
C VAL A 204 4.12 -17.97 -23.21
N ASP A 205 4.83 -17.42 -24.18
CA ASP A 205 5.76 -18.19 -24.99
C ASP A 205 7.16 -18.20 -24.33
N ARG A 206 7.77 -19.36 -24.21
CA ARG A 206 9.02 -19.58 -23.46
C ARG A 206 10.24 -18.83 -24.01
N ASP A 207 10.20 -18.43 -25.28
CA ASP A 207 11.35 -17.87 -25.98
C ASP A 207 11.40 -16.34 -26.04
N ASP A 208 10.29 -15.67 -25.78
CA ASP A 208 10.21 -14.21 -25.77
C ASP A 208 10.13 -13.65 -24.34
N ALA A 209 11.23 -13.69 -23.62
CA ALA A 209 11.42 -12.91 -22.39
C ALA A 209 11.53 -11.41 -22.75
N LEU A 210 10.50 -10.86 -23.36
CA LEU A 210 10.40 -9.42 -23.58
C LEU A 210 10.14 -8.72 -22.25
N GLU A 211 11.16 -7.98 -21.82
CA GLU A 211 11.19 -7.16 -20.59
C GLU A 211 10.17 -6.00 -20.58
N ILE A 212 9.27 -5.92 -21.54
CA ILE A 212 8.30 -4.83 -21.62
C ILE A 212 7.04 -5.27 -20.85
N PRO A 213 6.71 -4.58 -19.75
CA PRO A 213 5.44 -4.84 -19.04
C PRO A 213 4.30 -4.60 -20.03
N GLN A 214 3.57 -5.63 -20.36
CA GLN A 214 2.46 -5.52 -21.29
C GLN A 214 1.35 -4.66 -20.67
N PRO A 215 0.66 -3.83 -21.46
CA PRO A 215 -0.36 -2.91 -20.96
C PRO A 215 -1.44 -3.62 -20.12
N GLU A 216 -1.82 -4.84 -20.52
CA GLU A 216 -2.83 -5.66 -19.86
C GLU A 216 -2.35 -6.13 -18.48
N ALA A 217 -1.08 -6.56 -18.36
CA ALA A 217 -0.49 -6.93 -17.07
C ALA A 217 -0.39 -5.72 -16.14
N GLN A 218 -0.03 -4.55 -16.66
CA GLN A 218 -0.02 -3.31 -15.88
C GLN A 218 -1.43 -2.94 -15.41
N ARG A 219 -2.43 -3.11 -16.28
CA ARG A 219 -3.83 -2.89 -15.94
C ARG A 219 -4.28 -3.82 -14.83
N LEU A 220 -3.98 -5.12 -14.93
CA LEU A 220 -4.26 -6.09 -13.87
C LEU A 220 -3.60 -5.66 -12.55
N MET A 221 -2.30 -5.31 -12.55
CA MET A 221 -1.60 -4.84 -11.36
C MET A 221 -2.26 -3.59 -10.75
N SER A 222 -2.74 -2.66 -11.58
CA SER A 222 -3.44 -1.47 -11.10
C SER A 222 -4.78 -1.80 -10.46
N ILE A 223 -5.53 -2.76 -11.00
CA ILE A 223 -6.78 -3.26 -10.43
C ILE A 223 -6.51 -3.92 -9.07
N LEU A 224 -5.55 -4.84 -9.01
CA LEU A 224 -5.18 -5.53 -7.78
C LEU A 224 -4.76 -4.55 -6.67
N THR A 225 -3.93 -3.55 -6.99
CA THR A 225 -3.51 -2.55 -6.01
C THR A 225 -4.65 -1.66 -5.51
N ARG A 226 -5.73 -1.52 -6.28
CA ARG A 226 -6.90 -0.70 -5.90
C ARG A 226 -7.95 -1.49 -5.13
N GLU A 227 -8.22 -2.72 -5.55
CA GLU A 227 -9.38 -3.49 -5.07
C GLU A 227 -9.07 -4.41 -3.87
N LEU A 228 -7.80 -4.71 -3.63
CA LEU A 228 -7.40 -5.51 -2.47
C LEU A 228 -7.71 -4.80 -1.14
N PRO A 229 -8.06 -5.55 -0.08
CA PRO A 229 -8.22 -5.00 1.26
C PRO A 229 -6.92 -4.37 1.78
N ASN A 230 -7.03 -3.42 2.69
CA ASN A 230 -5.89 -2.62 3.16
C ASN A 230 -4.72 -3.46 3.69
N GLU A 231 -5.03 -4.59 4.34
CA GLU A 231 -4.05 -5.52 4.93
C GLU A 231 -3.19 -6.20 3.85
N ALA A 232 -3.78 -6.49 2.68
CA ALA A 232 -3.09 -7.16 1.56
C ALA A 232 -2.55 -6.16 0.52
N ARG A 233 -3.11 -4.95 0.48
CA ARG A 233 -2.78 -3.94 -0.52
C ARG A 233 -1.32 -3.51 -0.50
N MET A 234 -0.72 -3.43 0.67
CA MET A 234 0.67 -2.99 0.81
C MET A 234 1.65 -3.95 0.14
N GLU A 235 1.48 -5.25 0.35
CA GLU A 235 2.31 -6.27 -0.31
C GLU A 235 2.13 -6.19 -1.83
N MET A 236 0.90 -6.01 -2.30
CA MET A 236 0.62 -5.89 -3.74
C MET A 236 1.25 -4.63 -4.36
N ILE A 237 1.22 -3.49 -3.67
CA ILE A 237 1.87 -2.25 -4.12
C ILE A 237 3.39 -2.44 -4.23
N ARG A 238 4.00 -3.17 -3.31
CA ARG A 238 5.42 -3.51 -3.35
C ARG A 238 5.75 -4.41 -4.54
N ILE A 239 4.94 -5.46 -4.73
CA ILE A 239 5.12 -6.46 -5.81
C ILE A 239 4.94 -5.80 -7.17
N SER A 240 3.89 -5.01 -7.35
CA SER A 240 3.53 -4.39 -8.63
C SER A 240 4.51 -3.30 -9.09
N ARG A 241 5.34 -2.75 -8.19
CA ARG A 241 6.19 -1.57 -8.46
C ARG A 241 5.41 -0.38 -9.04
N ASN A 242 4.12 -0.30 -8.80
CA ASN A 242 3.30 0.81 -9.27
C ASN A 242 3.69 2.09 -8.50
N ARG A 243 4.51 2.93 -9.14
CA ARG A 243 5.03 4.16 -8.53
C ARG A 243 3.95 5.13 -8.10
N GLU A 244 2.82 5.17 -8.82
CA GLU A 244 1.70 6.04 -8.46
C GLU A 244 1.01 5.55 -7.19
N ALA A 245 0.74 4.24 -7.08
CA ALA A 245 0.19 3.65 -5.87
C ALA A 245 1.16 3.79 -4.68
N GLN A 246 2.47 3.57 -4.90
CA GLN A 246 3.50 3.80 -3.89
C GLN A 246 3.52 5.26 -3.41
N ARG A 247 3.40 6.22 -4.35
CA ARG A 247 3.33 7.65 -4.04
C ARG A 247 2.09 8.00 -3.22
N GLN A 248 0.92 7.45 -3.59
CA GLN A 248 -0.34 7.70 -2.86
C GLN A 248 -0.25 7.22 -1.41
N VAL A 249 0.25 6.00 -1.18
CA VAL A 249 0.47 5.49 0.17
C VAL A 249 1.51 6.31 0.93
N ALA A 250 2.64 6.64 0.31
CA ALA A 250 3.63 7.51 0.93
C ALA A 250 3.05 8.88 1.33
N GLN A 251 2.15 9.45 0.51
CA GLN A 251 1.46 10.70 0.85
C GLN A 251 0.51 10.54 2.05
N VAL A 252 -0.19 9.41 2.17
CA VAL A 252 -1.02 9.13 3.35
C VAL A 252 -0.12 9.08 4.59
N LEU A 253 0.98 8.30 4.56
CA LEU A 253 1.93 8.22 5.65
C LEU A 253 2.46 9.59 6.07
N VAL A 254 2.86 10.41 5.10
CA VAL A 254 3.38 11.77 5.35
C VAL A 254 2.30 12.67 5.96
N LYS A 255 1.07 12.65 5.45
CA LYS A 255 -0.03 13.48 5.97
C LYS A 255 -0.38 13.10 7.40
N SER A 256 -0.64 11.82 7.66
CA SER A 256 -1.04 11.33 8.98
C SER A 256 0.07 11.57 10.02
N THR A 257 1.32 11.22 9.70
CA THR A 257 2.45 11.48 10.61
C THR A 257 2.65 12.97 10.87
N THR A 258 2.48 13.81 9.84
CA THR A 258 2.55 15.27 9.97
C THR A 258 1.48 15.80 10.92
N ALA A 259 0.24 15.33 10.79
CA ALA A 259 -0.87 15.75 11.65
C ALA A 259 -0.63 15.35 13.11
N ILE A 260 -0.17 14.12 13.34
CA ILE A 260 0.17 13.62 14.68
C ILE A 260 1.32 14.45 15.29
N CYS A 261 2.40 14.67 14.53
CA CYS A 261 3.54 15.48 15.01
C CYS A 261 3.15 16.93 15.31
N ALA A 262 2.27 17.51 14.49
CA ALA A 262 1.76 18.86 14.75
C ALA A 262 0.90 18.92 16.03
N ALA A 263 0.04 17.92 16.25
CA ALA A 263 -0.78 17.83 17.44
C ALA A 263 0.05 17.63 18.72
N ILE A 264 1.07 16.78 18.68
CA ILE A 264 2.01 16.56 19.80
C ILE A 264 2.81 17.82 20.07
N GLY A 265 3.40 18.42 19.03
CA GLY A 265 4.21 19.63 19.16
C GLY A 265 3.44 20.87 19.61
N ALA A 266 2.10 20.86 19.53
CA ALA A 266 1.25 21.90 20.05
C ALA A 266 0.96 21.75 21.57
N GLN A 267 1.42 20.67 22.21
CA GLN A 267 1.24 20.48 23.66
C GLN A 267 2.35 21.18 24.44
N PRO A 268 2.05 21.76 25.64
CA PRO A 268 3.04 22.38 26.50
C PRO A 268 3.81 21.33 27.34
N ILE A 269 4.30 20.25 26.73
CA ILE A 269 5.06 19.19 27.43
C ILE A 269 6.54 19.43 27.22
N PRO A 270 7.29 19.94 28.21
CA PRO A 270 8.71 20.23 28.04
C PRO A 270 9.53 18.95 27.85
N LEU A 271 10.38 18.90 26.81
CA LEU A 271 11.42 17.88 26.55
C LEU A 271 10.97 16.44 26.25
N ALA A 272 9.72 16.02 26.56
CA ALA A 272 9.21 14.70 26.26
C ALA A 272 8.91 14.49 24.76
N ASP A 273 8.73 15.57 24.00
CA ASP A 273 8.26 15.54 22.63
C ASP A 273 9.35 15.11 21.62
N LEU A 274 10.62 15.43 21.86
CA LEU A 274 11.70 15.16 20.90
C LEU A 274 11.90 13.67 20.59
N PRO A 275 11.99 12.76 21.57
CA PRO A 275 12.13 11.34 21.29
C PRO A 275 10.92 10.77 20.54
N ILE A 276 9.71 11.24 20.87
CA ILE A 276 8.46 10.80 20.27
C ILE A 276 8.36 11.26 18.81
N LEU A 277 8.61 12.56 18.57
CA LEU A 277 8.59 13.13 17.22
C LEU A 277 9.66 12.46 16.33
N THR A 278 10.85 12.20 16.86
CA THR A 278 11.91 11.50 16.13
C THR A 278 11.50 10.06 15.80
N SER A 279 10.93 9.33 16.76
CA SER A 279 10.45 7.96 16.53
C SER A 279 9.36 7.91 15.46
N LEU A 280 8.42 8.85 15.46
CA LEU A 280 7.39 8.99 14.43
C LEU A 280 7.97 9.27 13.04
N GLN A 281 8.95 10.15 12.96
CA GLN A 281 9.63 10.46 11.70
C GLN A 281 10.42 9.27 11.17
N LEU A 282 11.10 8.53 12.03
CA LEU A 282 11.82 7.31 11.66
C LEU A 282 10.84 6.21 11.18
N MET A 283 9.70 6.05 11.86
CA MET A 283 8.65 5.13 11.45
C MET A 283 8.08 5.50 10.08
N MET A 284 7.78 6.77 9.85
CA MET A 284 7.30 7.27 8.56
C MET A 284 8.28 6.96 7.43
N ILE A 285 9.57 7.25 7.62
CA ILE A 285 10.59 7.00 6.59
C ILE A 285 10.75 5.50 6.35
N SER A 286 10.83 4.69 7.41
CA SER A 286 10.91 3.23 7.30
C SER A 286 9.69 2.65 6.57
N GLY A 287 8.49 3.23 6.78
CA GLY A 287 7.29 2.89 6.04
C GLY A 287 7.37 3.26 4.56
N ILE A 288 7.88 4.45 4.23
CA ILE A 288 8.09 4.87 2.83
C ILE A 288 9.13 3.98 2.13
N MET A 289 10.21 3.60 2.83
CA MET A 289 11.19 2.62 2.33
C MET A 289 10.51 1.29 2.01
N TYR A 290 9.67 0.80 2.93
CA TYR A 290 8.95 -0.46 2.74
C TYR A 290 8.02 -0.42 1.52
N VAL A 291 7.21 0.65 1.38
CA VAL A 291 6.33 0.85 0.22
C VAL A 291 7.12 0.87 -1.10
N SER A 292 8.35 1.40 -1.09
CA SER A 292 9.22 1.44 -2.27
C SER A 292 9.88 0.10 -2.61
N GLY A 293 9.60 -0.98 -1.85
CA GLY A 293 10.16 -2.31 -2.06
C GLY A 293 11.46 -2.58 -1.30
N ARG A 294 11.91 -1.66 -0.43
CA ARG A 294 13.10 -1.85 0.41
C ARG A 294 12.73 -2.49 1.74
N GLU A 295 13.70 -3.08 2.42
CA GLU A 295 13.50 -3.57 3.78
C GLU A 295 13.25 -2.43 4.77
N ARG A 296 12.44 -2.71 5.79
CA ARG A 296 12.21 -1.77 6.89
C ARG A 296 13.47 -1.66 7.73
N SER A 297 14.05 -0.46 7.79
CA SER A 297 15.24 -0.20 8.58
C SER A 297 15.16 1.15 9.27
N VAL A 298 15.05 1.11 10.59
CA VAL A 298 15.11 2.32 11.43
C VAL A 298 16.50 2.96 11.34
N ARG A 299 17.55 2.14 11.20
CA ARG A 299 18.93 2.62 11.03
C ARG A 299 19.09 3.38 9.72
N ALA A 300 18.65 2.80 8.59
CA ALA A 300 18.72 3.48 7.30
C ALA A 300 17.83 4.74 7.26
N ALA A 301 16.69 4.75 7.94
CA ALA A 301 15.86 5.93 8.12
C ALA A 301 16.60 7.03 8.90
N ALA A 302 17.33 6.68 9.96
CA ALA A 302 18.13 7.63 10.73
C ALA A 302 19.32 8.18 9.92
N GLU A 303 19.99 7.32 9.17
CA GLU A 303 21.08 7.71 8.25
C GLU A 303 20.57 8.69 7.18
N PHE A 304 19.36 8.44 6.63
CA PHE A 304 18.73 9.35 5.68
C PHE A 304 18.43 10.72 6.28
N ILE A 305 17.85 10.77 7.49
CA ILE A 305 17.64 12.06 8.21
C ILE A 305 18.98 12.78 8.43
N GLY A 306 19.99 12.05 8.88
CA GLY A 306 21.35 12.58 9.05
C GLY A 306 21.90 13.18 7.75
N ALA A 307 21.73 12.45 6.63
CA ALA A 307 22.17 12.90 5.31
C ALA A 307 21.41 14.14 4.80
N LEU A 308 20.11 14.28 5.11
CA LEU A 308 19.37 15.50 4.83
C LEU A 308 19.90 16.69 5.63
N GLY A 309 20.35 16.45 6.87
CA GLY A 309 20.81 17.46 7.84
C GLY A 309 22.32 17.72 7.84
N ALA A 310 23.15 16.87 7.23
CA ALA A 310 24.61 16.77 7.40
C ALA A 310 25.46 18.00 7.01
N ASN A 311 24.86 19.11 6.61
CA ASN A 311 25.56 20.39 6.46
C ASN A 311 24.93 21.49 7.32
N VAL A 312 24.45 21.18 8.48
CA VAL A 312 23.65 22.17 9.16
C VAL A 312 24.04 22.27 10.60
N GLY A 313 24.56 23.42 10.87
CA GLY A 313 24.14 24.26 11.96
C GLY A 313 22.60 24.48 12.06
N ALA A 314 21.76 23.76 11.32
CA ALA A 314 20.32 23.96 11.23
C ALA A 314 19.55 23.44 12.46
N ALA A 315 20.05 22.47 13.19
CA ALA A 315 19.47 22.11 14.49
C ALA A 315 19.66 23.27 15.48
N VAL A 316 20.79 23.96 15.41
CA VAL A 316 21.08 25.16 16.20
C VAL A 316 20.22 26.34 15.73
N LEU A 317 20.10 26.55 14.41
CA LEU A 317 19.26 27.60 13.83
C LEU A 317 17.74 27.37 14.09
N LEU A 318 17.28 26.11 14.13
CA LEU A 318 15.91 25.79 14.55
C LEU A 318 15.68 26.12 16.02
N ARG A 319 16.63 25.79 16.87
CA ARG A 319 16.58 26.11 18.33
C ARG A 319 16.55 27.61 18.57
N GLU A 320 17.40 28.36 17.88
CA GLU A 320 17.47 29.82 17.98
C GLU A 320 16.27 30.51 17.30
N GLY A 321 15.84 30.02 16.12
CA GLY A 321 14.68 30.54 15.43
C GLY A 321 13.38 30.30 16.20
N THR A 322 13.21 29.12 16.81
CA THR A 322 12.03 28.82 17.64
C THR A 322 11.99 29.67 18.90
N ARG A 323 13.15 29.89 19.55
CA ARG A 323 13.26 30.82 20.70
C ARG A 323 12.94 32.25 20.33
N ALA A 324 13.38 32.73 19.16
CA ALA A 324 13.08 34.07 18.68
C ALA A 324 11.56 34.24 18.40
N ILE A 325 10.94 33.24 17.75
CA ILE A 325 9.49 33.25 17.46
C ILE A 325 8.66 33.21 18.77
N LEU A 326 9.05 32.42 19.75
CA LEU A 326 8.36 32.30 21.04
C LEU A 326 8.40 33.62 21.84
N LYS A 327 9.46 34.45 21.68
CA LYS A 327 9.54 35.76 22.29
C LYS A 327 8.58 36.79 21.69
N PHE A 328 8.25 36.65 20.41
CA PHE A 328 7.34 37.59 19.71
C PHE A 328 5.84 37.28 19.85
N PHE A 329 5.47 36.10 20.33
CA PHE A 329 4.04 35.67 20.38
C PHE A 329 3.70 35.05 21.75
N PRO A 330 3.60 35.85 22.84
CA PRO A 330 3.10 35.35 24.10
C PRO A 330 1.65 34.89 23.96
N GLY A 331 1.34 33.62 24.31
CA GLY A 331 0.03 32.99 24.18
C GLY A 331 -0.12 32.07 22.96
N TRP A 332 0.59 32.30 21.85
CA TRP A 332 0.53 31.50 20.63
C TRP A 332 1.65 30.45 20.50
N GLY A 333 2.53 30.36 21.49
CA GLY A 333 3.74 29.52 21.46
C GLY A 333 3.44 28.05 21.11
N ASN A 334 2.36 27.50 21.65
CA ASN A 334 1.99 26.10 21.42
C ASN A 334 1.54 25.84 19.96
N VAL A 335 0.75 26.74 19.37
CA VAL A 335 0.32 26.64 17.98
C VAL A 335 1.53 26.73 17.04
N VAL A 336 2.44 27.66 17.30
CA VAL A 336 3.67 27.83 16.52
C VAL A 336 4.57 26.59 16.64
N CYS A 337 4.73 26.01 17.83
CA CYS A 337 5.50 24.78 18.02
C CYS A 337 4.89 23.61 17.24
N GLY A 338 3.58 23.44 17.28
CA GLY A 338 2.89 22.43 16.49
C GLY A 338 3.06 22.61 14.97
N LEU A 339 2.94 23.85 14.47
CA LEU A 339 3.17 24.18 13.07
C LEU A 339 4.62 23.93 12.64
N VAL A 340 5.60 24.21 13.49
CA VAL A 340 7.02 23.94 13.23
C VAL A 340 7.28 22.44 13.18
N ALA A 341 6.79 21.68 14.16
CA ALA A 341 6.94 20.22 14.20
C ALA A 341 6.30 19.55 12.99
N GLY A 342 5.05 19.92 12.64
CA GLY A 342 4.35 19.42 11.46
C GLY A 342 5.06 19.81 10.16
N SER A 343 5.53 21.05 10.02
CA SER A 343 6.20 21.49 8.80
C SER A 343 7.54 20.77 8.57
N ALA A 344 8.31 20.51 9.64
CA ALA A 344 9.54 19.74 9.56
C ALA A 344 9.27 18.28 9.16
N THR A 345 8.30 17.63 9.80
CA THR A 345 7.88 16.26 9.49
C THR A 345 7.41 16.13 8.04
N TYR A 346 6.57 17.06 7.58
CA TYR A 346 6.13 17.09 6.19
C TYR A 346 7.29 17.20 5.20
N ALA A 347 8.25 18.10 5.46
CA ALA A 347 9.40 18.29 4.58
C ALA A 347 10.30 17.05 4.52
N ILE A 348 10.51 16.37 5.66
CA ILE A 348 11.24 15.10 5.73
C ILE A 348 10.50 14.03 4.91
N GLY A 349 9.19 13.87 5.10
CA GLY A 349 8.38 12.90 4.37
C GLY A 349 8.37 13.13 2.87
N ARG A 350 8.28 14.38 2.41
CA ARG A 350 8.38 14.74 0.99
C ARG A 350 9.74 14.38 0.38
N ALA A 351 10.82 14.65 1.12
CA ALA A 351 12.17 14.28 0.69
C ALA A 351 12.37 12.76 0.64
N ALA A 352 11.82 12.02 1.62
CA ALA A 352 11.85 10.57 1.66
C ALA A 352 11.05 9.96 0.49
N THR A 353 9.86 10.50 0.19
CA THR A 353 9.07 10.06 -0.99
C THR A 353 9.84 10.28 -2.28
N ALA A 354 10.43 11.46 -2.47
CA ALA A 354 11.23 11.75 -3.66
C ALA A 354 12.43 10.80 -3.80
N PHE A 355 13.16 10.53 -2.72
CA PHE A 355 14.35 9.67 -2.76
C PHE A 355 14.01 8.19 -2.92
N PHE A 356 13.09 7.65 -2.09
CA PHE A 356 12.83 6.22 -2.05
C PHE A 356 11.83 5.75 -3.12
N VAL A 357 10.78 6.54 -3.41
CA VAL A 357 9.72 6.17 -4.35
C VAL A 357 10.00 6.72 -5.75
N GLU A 358 10.36 8.00 -5.86
CA GLU A 358 10.58 8.65 -7.15
C GLU A 358 12.00 8.38 -7.70
N GLY A 359 12.93 7.91 -6.85
CA GLY A 359 14.28 7.51 -7.26
C GLY A 359 15.20 8.70 -7.56
N VAL A 360 14.90 9.90 -7.05
CA VAL A 360 15.76 11.06 -7.26
C VAL A 360 17.05 10.97 -6.45
N SER A 361 18.08 11.73 -6.85
CA SER A 361 19.34 11.78 -6.12
C SER A 361 19.16 12.32 -4.69
N LEU A 362 20.06 11.96 -3.78
CA LEU A 362 20.06 12.51 -2.40
C LEU A 362 20.18 14.05 -2.42
N LYS A 363 20.90 14.63 -3.38
CA LYS A 363 21.02 16.08 -3.59
C LYS A 363 19.66 16.70 -3.91
N ASP A 364 18.88 16.09 -4.79
CA ASP A 364 17.55 16.58 -5.16
C ASP A 364 16.53 16.37 -4.05
N ALA A 365 16.58 15.24 -3.35
CA ALA A 365 15.77 14.99 -2.17
C ALA A 365 16.01 16.06 -1.09
N ARG A 366 17.29 16.46 -0.87
CA ARG A 366 17.66 17.55 0.01
C ARG A 366 17.11 18.90 -0.46
N ARG A 367 17.16 19.18 -1.76
CA ARG A 367 16.54 20.38 -2.33
C ARG A 367 15.03 20.39 -2.08
N THR A 368 14.36 19.26 -2.29
CA THR A 368 12.93 19.08 -1.99
C THR A 368 12.62 19.32 -0.52
N TYR A 369 13.45 18.82 0.39
CA TYR A 369 13.35 19.11 1.83
C TYR A 369 13.41 20.63 2.13
N LEU A 370 14.43 21.32 1.62
CA LEU A 370 14.62 22.74 1.88
C LEU A 370 13.49 23.61 1.31
N ILE A 371 13.02 23.32 0.09
CA ILE A 371 11.90 24.03 -0.54
C ILE A 371 10.60 23.79 0.25
N SER A 372 10.30 22.53 0.58
CA SER A 372 9.09 22.16 1.31
C SER A 372 9.05 22.79 2.70
N ARG A 373 10.17 22.80 3.40
CA ARG A 373 10.34 23.44 4.70
C ARG A 373 10.12 24.96 4.63
N LYS A 374 10.76 25.65 3.66
CA LYS A 374 10.63 27.10 3.48
C LYS A 374 9.18 27.50 3.14
N LYS A 375 8.52 26.75 2.26
CA LYS A 375 7.12 26.98 1.88
C LYS A 375 6.17 26.83 3.08
N ARG A 376 6.32 25.76 3.87
CA ARG A 376 5.48 25.49 5.05
C ARG A 376 5.76 26.47 6.19
N ALA A 377 7.01 26.84 6.44
CA ALA A 377 7.36 27.83 7.44
C ALA A 377 6.72 29.20 7.13
N ARG A 378 6.71 29.63 5.86
CA ARG A 378 6.02 30.85 5.45
C ARG A 378 4.51 30.78 5.69
N LEU A 379 3.85 29.67 5.34
CA LEU A 379 2.42 29.47 5.59
C LEU A 379 2.11 29.51 7.09
N ALA A 380 2.95 28.88 7.92
CA ALA A 380 2.79 28.89 9.37
C ALA A 380 2.86 30.32 9.95
N LEU A 381 3.82 31.13 9.50
CA LEU A 381 3.95 32.53 9.88
C LEU A 381 2.75 33.38 9.44
N THR A 382 2.22 33.16 8.25
CA THR A 382 1.04 33.85 7.75
C THR A 382 -0.20 33.55 8.59
N VAL A 383 -0.41 32.27 8.94
CA VAL A 383 -1.52 31.85 9.81
C VAL A 383 -1.39 32.46 11.21
N ALA A 384 -0.19 32.45 11.79
CA ALA A 384 0.08 33.05 13.10
C ALA A 384 -0.18 34.58 13.11
N ASN A 385 0.28 35.29 12.07
CA ASN A 385 0.06 36.74 11.93
C ASN A 385 -1.43 37.08 11.75
N ASN A 386 -2.18 36.30 10.95
CA ASN A 386 -3.62 36.53 10.75
C ASN A 386 -4.41 36.24 12.02
N GLY A 387 -4.04 35.23 12.78
CA GLY A 387 -4.63 34.93 14.08
C GLY A 387 -4.41 36.04 15.08
N ALA A 388 -3.19 36.54 15.21
CA ALA A 388 -2.84 37.63 16.11
C ALA A 388 -3.58 38.96 15.75
N ARG A 389 -3.75 39.24 14.46
CA ARG A 389 -4.55 40.40 14.01
C ARG A 389 -6.04 40.28 14.34
N ALA A 390 -6.61 39.08 14.21
CA ALA A 390 -8.00 38.83 14.52
C ALA A 390 -8.31 38.98 16.02
N GLU A 391 -7.36 38.62 16.90
CA GLU A 391 -7.49 38.82 18.34
C GLU A 391 -7.36 40.27 18.75
N ASN A 392 -6.40 41.02 18.20
CA ASN A 392 -6.26 42.45 18.45
C ASN A 392 -7.49 43.26 18.01
N ASN A 393 -8.14 42.85 16.92
CA ASN A 393 -9.39 43.47 16.47
C ASN A 393 -10.61 43.12 17.36
N ARG A 394 -10.57 42.00 18.09
CA ARG A 394 -11.60 41.66 19.08
C ARG A 394 -11.38 42.28 20.44
N ALA A 395 -10.17 42.65 20.76
CA ALA A 395 -9.79 43.27 22.03
C ALA A 395 -9.81 44.82 21.99
N ALA A 396 -10.06 45.45 20.83
CA ALA A 396 -10.26 46.87 20.72
C ALA A 396 -11.63 47.25 21.35
N PRO A 397 -11.65 48.09 22.40
CA PRO A 397 -12.92 48.49 23.00
C PRO A 397 -13.70 49.37 22.02
N ARG A 398 -15.03 49.12 21.95
CA ARG A 398 -15.99 49.97 21.27
C ARG A 398 -16.21 51.26 22.04
#